data_c68c65d1901bda147f9814ae2405dd05
#
_entry.id   c68c65d1901bda147f9814ae2405dd05
#
_cell.length_a   1.000
_cell.length_b   1.000
_cell.length_c   1.000
_cell.angle_alpha   90.00
_cell.angle_beta   90.00
_cell.angle_gamma   90.00
#
_symmetry.space_group_name_H-M   'P 1'
#
loop_
_entity.id
_entity.type
_entity.pdbx_description
1 polymer ?
#
loop_
_entity_poly.entity_id
_entity_poly.type
_entity_poly.pdbx_seq_one_letter_code
_entity_poly.pdbx_strand_id
1 'polypeptide(L)'
;LIKANDIYCINIFCCAFDSDIANNVHNYQQAKYLPHALQYANVLVKRLSKYRLYPTTLYYEGKKIYEENLIVGAFCNGKYFGGGFKIGKNADLNDGFIDINLVSSLKKSSIPYYLILLFSGKLERGRLYYHNKLKELDLETKQNVNIDGEIYPPGKYHLEIVKNLLKVVIYKK
;
A
#
# COMPACT_ATOMS: atom_id res chain seq x y z
N LEU A 1 -2.37 6.74 14.48
CA LEU A 1 -2.99 6.90 13.18
C LEU A 1 -2.05 7.65 12.24
N ILE A 2 -2.17 7.42 10.94
CA ILE A 2 -1.58 8.30 9.92
C ILE A 2 -2.59 9.40 9.63
N LYS A 3 -2.13 10.65 9.55
CA LYS A 3 -2.91 11.76 9.02
C LYS A 3 -2.33 12.12 7.64
N ALA A 4 -3.16 12.10 6.62
CA ALA A 4 -2.83 12.45 5.24
C ALA A 4 -3.55 13.75 4.89
N ASN A 5 -2.85 14.89 4.94
CA ASN A 5 -3.45 16.23 4.94
C ASN A 5 -4.51 16.32 6.06
N ASP A 6 -5.81 16.46 5.72
CA ASP A 6 -6.91 16.53 6.70
C ASP A 6 -7.65 15.19 6.87
N ILE A 7 -7.14 14.10 6.31
CA ILE A 7 -7.78 12.78 6.30
C ILE A 7 -7.04 11.84 7.26
N TYR A 8 -7.77 11.16 8.12
CA TYR A 8 -7.20 10.18 9.04
C TYR A 8 -7.25 8.77 8.43
N CYS A 9 -6.11 8.08 8.48
CA CYS A 9 -5.92 6.71 8.04
C CYS A 9 -5.62 5.82 9.26
N ILE A 10 -6.48 4.85 9.51
CA ILE A 10 -6.34 3.93 10.65
C ILE A 10 -5.35 2.82 10.32
N ASN A 11 -5.40 2.33 9.09
CA ASN A 11 -4.70 1.12 8.69
C ASN A 11 -3.61 1.39 7.64
N ILE A 12 -3.98 1.67 6.39
CA ILE A 12 -3.02 1.80 5.28
C ILE A 12 -3.44 2.87 4.29
N PHE A 13 -2.48 3.72 3.93
CA PHE A 13 -2.54 4.61 2.77
C PHE A 13 -1.79 3.94 1.60
N CYS A 14 -2.42 3.84 0.43
CA CYS A 14 -1.85 3.24 -0.77
C CYS A 14 -1.82 4.21 -1.95
N CYS A 15 -0.77 4.18 -2.77
CA CYS A 15 -0.60 5.12 -3.89
C CYS A 15 0.03 4.49 -5.14
N ALA A 16 -0.34 3.29 -5.52
CA ALA A 16 0.18 2.65 -6.74
C ALA A 16 -0.83 1.65 -7.29
N PHE A 17 -0.38 0.57 -7.90
CA PHE A 17 -1.25 -0.47 -8.40
C PHE A 17 -2.06 -1.15 -7.28
N ASP A 18 -1.53 -1.21 -6.06
CA ASP A 18 -2.24 -1.64 -4.86
C ASP A 18 -3.48 -0.78 -4.59
N SER A 19 -3.39 0.55 -4.79
CA SER A 19 -4.56 1.44 -4.69
C SER A 19 -5.58 1.18 -5.81
N ASP A 20 -5.13 0.94 -7.05
CA ASP A 20 -6.02 0.61 -8.17
C ASP A 20 -6.80 -0.69 -7.92
N ILE A 21 -6.17 -1.69 -7.31
CA ILE A 21 -6.84 -2.92 -6.92
C ILE A 21 -7.86 -2.67 -5.82
N ALA A 22 -7.46 -1.97 -4.75
CA ALA A 22 -8.35 -1.63 -3.65
C ALA A 22 -9.59 -0.88 -4.13
N ASN A 23 -9.39 0.10 -5.02
CA ASN A 23 -10.44 0.92 -5.61
C ASN A 23 -11.42 0.14 -6.50
N ASN A 24 -11.05 -1.04 -6.98
CA ASN A 24 -11.84 -1.81 -7.94
C ASN A 24 -12.24 -3.20 -7.43
N VAL A 25 -11.91 -3.56 -6.20
CA VAL A 25 -12.15 -4.91 -5.66
C VAL A 25 -13.63 -5.33 -5.74
N HIS A 26 -14.54 -4.39 -5.55
CA HIS A 26 -15.98 -4.65 -5.62
C HIS A 26 -16.49 -5.05 -7.01
N ASN A 27 -15.76 -4.69 -8.07
CA ASN A 27 -16.12 -5.01 -9.45
C ASN A 27 -15.76 -6.47 -9.85
N TYR A 28 -15.07 -7.22 -8.98
CA TYR A 28 -14.47 -8.52 -9.32
C TYR A 28 -15.11 -9.73 -8.64
N GLN A 29 -16.18 -9.57 -7.89
CA GLN A 29 -16.85 -10.66 -7.14
C GLN A 29 -17.57 -11.71 -7.99
N GLN A 30 -17.43 -11.71 -9.33
CA GLN A 30 -18.25 -12.53 -10.22
C GLN A 30 -17.70 -13.91 -10.59
N ALA A 31 -16.54 -14.33 -10.12
CA ALA A 31 -16.03 -15.68 -10.42
C ALA A 31 -16.34 -16.68 -9.30
N LYS A 32 -17.58 -17.15 -9.24
CA LYS A 32 -18.12 -18.03 -8.17
C LYS A 32 -17.43 -19.40 -7.98
N TYR A 33 -16.52 -19.80 -8.89
CA TYR A 33 -15.99 -21.19 -8.92
C TYR A 33 -14.50 -21.33 -8.59
N LEU A 34 -13.78 -20.24 -8.29
CA LEU A 34 -12.36 -20.29 -7.96
C LEU A 34 -12.13 -19.90 -6.50
N PRO A 35 -11.16 -20.52 -5.80
CA PRO A 35 -10.72 -20.06 -4.48
C PRO A 35 -10.38 -18.57 -4.51
N HIS A 36 -10.74 -17.82 -3.47
CA HIS A 36 -10.59 -16.36 -3.41
C HIS A 36 -9.17 -15.88 -3.77
N ALA A 37 -8.12 -16.59 -3.34
CA ALA A 37 -6.75 -16.26 -3.67
C ALA A 37 -6.43 -16.35 -5.18
N LEU A 38 -7.00 -17.35 -5.89
CA LEU A 38 -6.82 -17.52 -7.34
C LEU A 38 -7.65 -16.52 -8.14
N GLN A 39 -8.82 -16.16 -7.66
CA GLN A 39 -9.63 -15.07 -8.26
C GLN A 39 -8.87 -13.75 -8.20
N TYR A 40 -8.31 -13.44 -7.03
CA TYR A 40 -7.51 -12.23 -6.82
C TYR A 40 -6.25 -12.21 -7.68
N ALA A 41 -5.52 -13.32 -7.75
CA ALA A 41 -4.33 -13.43 -8.60
C ALA A 41 -4.64 -13.23 -10.09
N ASN A 42 -5.75 -13.78 -10.60
CA ASN A 42 -6.16 -13.61 -12.00
C ASN A 42 -6.49 -12.14 -12.32
N VAL A 43 -7.20 -11.48 -11.41
CA VAL A 43 -7.51 -10.05 -11.53
C VAL A 43 -6.23 -9.22 -11.54
N LEU A 44 -5.32 -9.50 -10.60
CA LEU A 44 -4.00 -8.86 -10.51
C LEU A 44 -3.24 -8.94 -11.83
N VAL A 45 -3.10 -10.14 -12.39
CA VAL A 45 -2.34 -10.35 -13.64
C VAL A 45 -3.00 -9.63 -14.82
N LYS A 46 -4.31 -9.72 -14.97
CA LYS A 46 -5.04 -9.04 -16.06
C LYS A 46 -4.95 -7.52 -15.97
N ARG A 47 -5.03 -6.96 -14.77
CA ARG A 47 -4.92 -5.52 -14.57
C ARG A 47 -3.50 -5.02 -14.72
N LEU A 48 -2.53 -5.73 -14.17
CA LEU A 48 -1.14 -5.35 -14.26
C LEU A 48 -0.64 -5.24 -15.70
N SER A 49 -1.20 -6.06 -16.62
CA SER A 49 -0.86 -5.98 -18.04
C SER A 49 -1.33 -4.68 -18.73
N LYS A 50 -2.35 -4.03 -18.19
CA LYS A 50 -2.96 -2.79 -18.70
C LYS A 50 -2.65 -1.57 -17.83
N TYR A 51 -2.01 -1.76 -16.69
CA TYR A 51 -1.75 -0.70 -15.74
C TYR A 51 -0.71 0.28 -16.26
N ARG A 52 -1.00 1.57 -16.16
CA ARG A 52 -0.03 2.63 -16.41
C ARG A 52 0.68 2.96 -15.10
N LEU A 53 1.98 2.90 -15.14
CA LEU A 53 2.82 3.30 -14.03
C LEU A 53 3.03 4.81 -14.09
N TYR A 54 2.92 5.45 -12.95
CA TYR A 54 3.24 6.87 -12.79
C TYR A 54 4.32 7.03 -11.74
N PRO A 55 5.22 8.01 -11.89
CA PRO A 55 6.22 8.27 -10.86
C PRO A 55 5.54 8.71 -9.58
N THR A 56 6.07 8.18 -8.50
CA THR A 56 5.75 8.60 -7.14
C THR A 56 7.00 9.13 -6.51
N THR A 57 6.93 10.34 -5.98
CA THR A 57 8.07 11.02 -5.35
C THR A 57 7.82 11.17 -3.87
N LEU A 58 8.81 10.83 -3.06
CA LEU A 58 8.79 11.03 -1.62
C LEU A 58 9.81 12.07 -1.20
N TYR A 59 9.40 12.93 -0.29
CA TYR A 59 10.26 13.94 0.33
C TYR A 59 10.25 13.76 1.84
N TYR A 60 11.39 13.98 2.46
CA TYR A 60 11.54 14.07 3.90
C TYR A 60 12.39 15.29 4.25
N GLU A 61 11.91 16.13 5.15
CA GLU A 61 12.55 17.42 5.50
C GLU A 61 12.88 18.28 4.25
N GLY A 62 11.95 18.32 3.29
CA GLY A 62 12.09 19.06 2.03
C GLY A 62 13.08 18.47 1.02
N LYS A 63 13.74 17.35 1.34
CA LYS A 63 14.66 16.66 0.44
C LYS A 63 13.98 15.48 -0.21
N LYS A 64 14.19 15.33 -1.53
CA LYS A 64 13.73 14.14 -2.25
C LYS A 64 14.53 12.92 -1.79
N ILE A 65 13.82 11.91 -1.22
CA ILE A 65 14.41 10.67 -0.73
C ILE A 65 14.15 9.48 -1.64
N TYR A 66 13.11 9.56 -2.48
CA TYR A 66 12.72 8.48 -3.39
C TYR A 66 11.97 9.04 -4.60
N GLU A 67 12.20 8.47 -5.80
CA GLU A 67 11.40 8.77 -7.00
C GLU A 67 11.48 7.59 -7.96
N GLU A 68 10.40 6.86 -8.11
CA GLU A 68 10.28 5.70 -8.99
C GLU A 68 8.83 5.48 -9.43
N ASN A 69 8.68 4.74 -10.51
CA ASN A 69 7.39 4.18 -10.87
C ASN A 69 7.07 3.00 -9.95
N LEU A 70 6.00 3.08 -9.18
CA LEU A 70 5.64 2.07 -8.20
C LEU A 70 4.61 1.06 -8.70
N ILE A 71 4.79 -0.20 -8.33
CA ILE A 71 3.75 -1.25 -8.35
C ILE A 71 3.06 -1.34 -7.00
N VAL A 72 3.82 -1.25 -5.91
CA VAL A 72 3.31 -1.20 -4.55
C VAL A 72 3.79 0.08 -3.91
N GLY A 73 2.88 0.84 -3.33
CA GLY A 73 3.15 2.04 -2.58
C GLY A 73 2.31 2.08 -1.32
N ALA A 74 2.71 1.31 -0.29
CA ALA A 74 1.95 1.16 0.94
C ALA A 74 2.63 1.86 2.12
N PHE A 75 1.91 2.78 2.74
CA PHE A 75 2.28 3.51 3.95
C PHE A 75 1.40 2.98 5.09
N CYS A 76 2.00 2.21 5.96
CA CYS A 76 1.28 1.34 6.88
C CYS A 76 1.35 1.84 8.32
N ASN A 77 0.19 1.94 8.96
CA ASN A 77 0.04 1.96 10.41
C ASN A 77 -0.28 0.54 10.91
N GLY A 78 -1.11 -0.20 10.17
CA GLY A 78 -1.43 -1.62 10.41
C GLY A 78 -0.67 -2.58 9.50
N LYS A 79 -0.65 -3.87 9.89
CA LYS A 79 0.13 -4.91 9.20
C LYS A 79 -0.53 -5.49 7.96
N TYR A 80 -1.87 -5.47 7.90
CA TYR A 80 -2.63 -6.24 6.93
C TYR A 80 -3.43 -5.33 6.01
N PHE A 81 -3.31 -5.59 4.72
CA PHE A 81 -4.12 -5.00 3.67
C PHE A 81 -5.40 -5.82 3.44
N GLY A 82 -6.34 -5.31 2.66
CA GLY A 82 -7.58 -5.99 2.31
C GLY A 82 -7.37 -7.44 1.85
N GLY A 83 -8.21 -8.37 2.30
CA GLY A 83 -8.07 -9.79 2.02
C GLY A 83 -7.01 -10.53 2.86
N GLY A 84 -6.43 -9.90 3.89
CA GLY A 84 -5.48 -10.53 4.81
C GLY A 84 -4.02 -10.55 4.33
N PHE A 85 -3.67 -9.78 3.30
CA PHE A 85 -2.29 -9.67 2.82
C PHE A 85 -1.42 -8.87 3.78
N LYS A 86 -0.31 -9.47 4.20
CA LYS A 86 0.64 -8.86 5.13
C LYS A 86 1.65 -8.00 4.39
N ILE A 87 1.29 -6.76 4.09
CA ILE A 87 2.14 -5.81 3.38
C ILE A 87 3.01 -4.99 4.35
N GLY A 88 2.45 -4.53 5.46
CA GLY A 88 3.15 -3.81 6.52
C GLY A 88 3.72 -4.75 7.59
N LYS A 89 4.66 -5.64 7.21
CA LYS A 89 5.19 -6.66 8.11
C LYS A 89 5.77 -6.08 9.41
N ASN A 90 6.42 -4.93 9.30
CA ASN A 90 7.10 -4.25 10.40
C ASN A 90 6.27 -3.12 11.01
N ALA A 91 5.04 -2.90 10.53
CA ALA A 91 4.16 -1.89 11.08
C ALA A 91 3.79 -2.23 12.53
N ASP A 92 3.76 -1.22 13.38
CA ASP A 92 3.35 -1.32 14.78
C ASP A 92 2.50 -0.10 15.14
N LEU A 93 1.27 -0.36 15.61
CA LEU A 93 0.31 0.68 15.97
C LEU A 93 0.79 1.62 17.08
N ASN A 94 1.81 1.21 17.85
CA ASN A 94 2.26 1.90 19.04
C ASN A 94 3.66 2.53 18.90
N ASP A 95 4.43 2.22 17.84
CA ASP A 95 5.81 2.71 17.70
C ASP A 95 5.90 4.19 17.27
N GLY A 96 4.81 4.73 16.71
CA GLY A 96 4.74 6.13 16.29
C GLY A 96 5.50 6.41 14.99
N PHE A 97 5.56 5.43 14.09
CA PHE A 97 6.16 5.55 12.78
C PHE A 97 5.20 5.09 11.69
N ILE A 98 5.34 5.67 10.51
CA ILE A 98 4.76 5.17 9.26
C ILE A 98 5.71 4.11 8.72
N ASP A 99 5.25 2.89 8.56
CA ASP A 99 5.99 1.78 7.95
C ASP A 99 5.82 1.85 6.42
N ILE A 100 6.88 2.24 5.72
CA ILE A 100 6.88 2.52 4.28
C ILE A 100 7.32 1.26 3.54
N ASN A 101 6.48 0.74 2.67
CA ASN A 101 6.71 -0.48 1.89
C ASN A 101 6.49 -0.18 0.40
N LEU A 102 7.56 -0.10 -0.37
CA LEU A 102 7.49 0.23 -1.79
C LEU A 102 8.06 -0.91 -2.62
N VAL A 103 7.47 -1.13 -3.78
CA VAL A 103 8.04 -1.98 -4.84
C VAL A 103 8.03 -1.18 -6.12
N SER A 104 9.21 -0.92 -6.68
CA SER A 104 9.35 -0.23 -7.95
C SER A 104 8.88 -1.10 -9.12
N SER A 105 8.76 -0.49 -10.30
CA SER A 105 8.17 -1.13 -11.47
C SER A 105 8.87 -2.45 -11.85
N LEU A 106 8.07 -3.47 -12.11
CA LEU A 106 8.52 -4.81 -12.43
C LEU A 106 8.56 -5.05 -13.94
N LYS A 107 9.55 -5.82 -14.41
CA LYS A 107 9.43 -6.49 -15.71
C LYS A 107 8.27 -7.49 -15.63
N LYS A 108 7.49 -7.61 -16.71
CA LYS A 108 6.34 -8.55 -16.75
C LYS A 108 6.70 -9.98 -16.34
N SER A 109 7.91 -10.44 -16.70
CA SER A 109 8.42 -11.76 -16.33
C SER A 109 8.64 -11.95 -14.83
N SER A 110 8.80 -10.87 -14.06
CA SER A 110 9.02 -10.93 -12.60
C SER A 110 7.71 -10.91 -11.80
N ILE A 111 6.58 -10.62 -12.43
CA ILE A 111 5.27 -10.52 -11.77
C ILE A 111 4.92 -11.79 -10.97
N PRO A 112 5.01 -13.01 -11.53
CA PRO A 112 4.69 -14.22 -10.79
C PRO A 112 5.51 -14.37 -9.50
N TYR A 113 6.80 -14.04 -9.56
CA TYR A 113 7.67 -14.08 -8.39
C TYR A 113 7.22 -13.11 -7.30
N TYR A 114 6.92 -11.84 -7.66
CA TYR A 114 6.46 -10.86 -6.67
C TYR A 114 5.06 -11.16 -6.12
N LEU A 115 4.20 -11.80 -6.89
CA LEU A 115 2.93 -12.31 -6.40
C LEU A 115 3.14 -13.39 -5.32
N ILE A 116 4.06 -14.34 -5.56
CA ILE A 116 4.40 -15.35 -4.56
C ILE A 116 4.94 -14.69 -3.28
N LEU A 117 5.81 -13.69 -3.40
CA LEU A 117 6.32 -12.95 -2.26
C LEU A 117 5.21 -12.22 -1.49
N LEU A 118 4.29 -11.58 -2.20
CA LEU A 118 3.15 -10.87 -1.61
C LEU A 118 2.23 -11.84 -0.85
N PHE A 119 1.82 -12.93 -1.51
CA PHE A 119 0.94 -13.93 -0.90
C PHE A 119 1.57 -14.67 0.29
N SER A 120 2.88 -14.87 0.26
CA SER A 120 3.63 -15.51 1.35
C SER A 120 4.01 -14.53 2.49
N GLY A 121 3.68 -13.24 2.35
CA GLY A 121 4.08 -12.20 3.32
C GLY A 121 5.59 -12.01 3.41
N LYS A 122 6.31 -12.24 2.30
CA LYS A 122 7.78 -12.15 2.20
C LYS A 122 8.22 -11.12 1.17
N LEU A 123 7.45 -10.05 0.99
CA LEU A 123 7.70 -9.02 -0.01
C LEU A 123 9.09 -8.38 0.12
N GLU A 124 9.60 -8.32 1.34
CA GLU A 124 10.94 -7.82 1.69
C GLU A 124 12.10 -8.60 1.04
N ARG A 125 11.86 -9.80 0.52
CA ARG A 125 12.86 -10.59 -0.23
C ARG A 125 13.01 -10.18 -1.69
N GLY A 126 12.12 -9.31 -2.17
CA GLY A 126 12.18 -8.79 -3.53
C GLY A 126 13.32 -7.77 -3.70
N ARG A 127 14.11 -7.89 -4.77
CA ARG A 127 15.25 -6.98 -5.05
C ARG A 127 14.83 -5.51 -5.27
N LEU A 128 13.58 -5.28 -5.65
CA LEU A 128 13.02 -3.95 -5.92
C LEU A 128 12.17 -3.44 -4.75
N TYR A 129 12.26 -4.12 -3.63
CA TYR A 129 11.59 -3.70 -2.41
C TYR A 129 12.43 -2.65 -1.68
N TYR A 130 11.75 -1.57 -1.31
CA TYR A 130 12.29 -0.51 -0.46
C TYR A 130 11.47 -0.43 0.81
N HIS A 131 12.15 -0.30 1.94
CA HIS A 131 11.53 -0.15 3.25
C HIS A 131 12.16 1.00 4.01
N ASN A 132 11.33 1.78 4.68
CA ASN A 132 11.76 2.81 5.62
C ASN A 132 10.70 2.99 6.71
N LYS A 133 11.05 3.66 7.79
CA LYS A 133 10.14 4.10 8.84
C LYS A 133 10.37 5.57 9.12
N LEU A 134 9.34 6.39 8.94
CA LEU A 134 9.39 7.83 9.18
C LEU A 134 8.21 8.25 10.06
N LYS A 135 8.35 9.36 10.77
CA LYS A 135 7.24 9.95 11.53
C LYS A 135 6.33 10.80 10.64
N GLU A 136 6.92 11.39 9.62
CA GLU A 136 6.27 12.23 8.62
C GLU A 136 6.99 12.15 7.29
N LEU A 137 6.31 12.44 6.20
CA LEU A 137 6.88 12.61 4.86
C LEU A 137 5.87 13.31 3.96
N ASP A 138 6.39 13.89 2.87
CA ASP A 138 5.56 14.37 1.78
C ASP A 138 5.59 13.39 0.62
N LEU A 139 4.43 13.15 0.02
CA LEU A 139 4.23 12.27 -1.12
C LEU A 139 3.65 13.07 -2.28
N GLU A 140 4.18 12.89 -3.48
CA GLU A 140 3.57 13.39 -4.71
C GLU A 140 3.31 12.24 -5.67
N THR A 141 2.04 12.10 -6.12
CA THR A 141 1.65 11.06 -7.06
C THR A 141 0.64 11.57 -8.09
N LYS A 142 0.69 11.00 -9.29
CA LYS A 142 -0.26 11.27 -10.39
C LYS A 142 -1.37 10.22 -10.47
N GLN A 143 -1.47 9.34 -9.50
CA GLN A 143 -2.48 8.29 -9.41
C GLN A 143 -3.46 8.58 -8.28
N ASN A 144 -4.68 8.08 -8.43
CA ASN A 144 -5.61 8.04 -7.30
C ASN A 144 -4.99 7.24 -6.17
N VAL A 145 -5.14 7.73 -4.96
CA VAL A 145 -4.72 7.02 -3.76
C VAL A 145 -5.92 6.31 -3.13
N ASN A 146 -5.64 5.34 -2.28
CA ASN A 146 -6.64 4.69 -1.45
C ASN A 146 -6.25 4.85 0.02
N ILE A 147 -7.16 5.36 0.82
CA ILE A 147 -6.99 5.55 2.26
C ILE A 147 -8.05 4.72 2.96
N ASP A 148 -7.65 3.63 3.61
CA ASP A 148 -8.54 2.69 4.33
C ASP A 148 -9.75 2.19 3.53
N GLY A 149 -9.63 2.08 2.20
CA GLY A 149 -10.69 1.62 1.31
C GLY A 149 -11.36 2.73 0.50
N GLU A 150 -11.18 3.99 0.83
CA GLU A 150 -11.77 5.13 0.15
C GLU A 150 -10.82 5.73 -0.91
N ILE A 151 -11.38 6.20 -2.04
CA ILE A 151 -10.63 6.75 -3.18
C ILE A 151 -10.46 8.25 -3.03
N TYR A 152 -9.22 8.72 -3.20
CA TYR A 152 -8.89 10.14 -3.22
C TYR A 152 -8.11 10.50 -4.49
N PRO A 153 -8.17 11.78 -4.94
CA PRO A 153 -7.55 12.21 -6.19
C PRO A 153 -6.02 12.17 -6.14
N PRO A 154 -5.37 12.20 -7.33
CA PRO A 154 -3.92 12.44 -7.41
C PRO A 154 -3.54 13.76 -6.79
N GLY A 155 -2.31 13.86 -6.27
CA GLY A 155 -1.85 15.12 -5.70
C GLY A 155 -0.65 14.99 -4.78
N LYS A 156 -0.50 16.02 -3.95
CA LYS A 156 0.49 16.07 -2.88
C LYS A 156 -0.20 15.76 -1.56
N TYR A 157 0.41 14.87 -0.80
CA TYR A 157 -0.06 14.45 0.51
C TYR A 157 1.07 14.61 1.52
N HIS A 158 0.78 15.30 2.60
CA HIS A 158 1.61 15.29 3.80
C HIS A 158 1.11 14.18 4.71
N LEU A 159 1.94 13.20 4.97
CA LEU A 159 1.66 12.08 5.86
C LEU A 159 2.40 12.27 7.18
N GLU A 160 1.67 12.25 8.29
CA GLU A 160 2.24 12.36 9.64
C GLU A 160 1.60 11.36 10.60
N ILE A 161 2.33 10.91 11.62
CA ILE A 161 1.77 10.10 12.71
C ILE A 161 1.15 10.98 13.79
N VAL A 162 -0.15 10.80 14.00
CA VAL A 162 -0.87 11.39 15.14
C VAL A 162 -1.08 10.33 16.22
N LYS A 163 -0.45 10.53 17.38
CA LYS A 163 -0.52 9.60 18.51
C LYS A 163 -1.77 9.83 19.36
N ASN A 164 -2.24 8.74 20.00
CA ASN A 164 -3.27 8.77 21.06
C ASN A 164 -4.63 9.38 20.65
N LEU A 165 -4.92 9.45 19.35
CA LEU A 165 -6.19 10.00 18.85
C LEU A 165 -7.34 8.99 18.96
N LEU A 166 -7.05 7.69 18.80
CA LEU A 166 -8.03 6.61 18.83
C LEU A 166 -7.78 5.67 20.02
N LYS A 167 -8.83 5.39 20.78
CA LYS A 167 -8.84 4.37 21.83
C LYS A 167 -9.54 3.13 21.30
N VAL A 168 -8.87 1.99 21.33
CA VAL A 168 -9.42 0.70 20.89
C VAL A 168 -9.64 -0.18 22.11
N VAL A 169 -10.83 -0.75 22.24
CA VAL A 169 -11.13 -1.74 23.28
C VAL A 169 -10.69 -3.11 22.81
N ILE A 170 -9.79 -3.72 23.53
CA ILE A 170 -9.30 -5.08 23.24
C ILE A 170 -9.89 -6.03 24.29
N TYR A 171 -10.71 -6.97 23.84
CA TYR A 171 -11.14 -8.09 24.69
C TYR A 171 -10.02 -9.12 24.76
N LYS A 172 -9.44 -9.30 25.96
CA LYS A 172 -8.58 -10.47 26.22
C LYS A 172 -9.49 -11.70 26.34
N LYS A 173 -9.30 -12.68 25.48
CA LYS A 173 -9.86 -14.03 25.66
C LYS A 173 -9.08 -14.77 26.72
#